data_f1ac542905fc4a8a24a969520127179c
#
_entry.id   f1ac542905fc4a8a24a969520127179c
#
_cell.length_a   1.000
_cell.length_b   1.000
_cell.length_c   1.000
_cell.angle_alpha   90.00
_cell.angle_beta   90.00
_cell.angle_gamma   90.00
#
_symmetry.space_group_name_H-M   'P 1'
#
loop_
_entity.id
_entity.type
_entity.pdbx_description
1 polymer ?
#
loop_
_entity_poly.entity_id
_entity_poly.type
_entity_poly.pdbx_seq_one_letter_code
_entity_poly.pdbx_strand_id
1 'polypeptide(L)'
;LSSSSAASDVYKRQGKYKAKISDEYMQSVKNNENGKLILVTAINPTPAGEGKTTVTVGLGQAMCKLGKKAVIALREPSLGPCFGIKGGAAGGGYAQVVPMEDLNLHFTGDFHAITSANNLLAAVMDNHMHQGNTLRIDPKRIVFKRCLDMNDRVLRNIIVGMGKKGDGVMRQDGFVITVASEIMAILCLATDIKDLQERLSRIIVAYNVDNEPVTAG
;
A
#
# COMPACT_ATOMS: atom_id res chain seq x y z
N LEU A 1 -27.71 -7.93 11.63
CA LEU A 1 -27.28 -8.97 10.70
C LEU A 1 -27.43 -10.31 11.41
N SER A 2 -28.42 -11.09 11.03
CA SER A 2 -28.67 -12.42 11.58
C SER A 2 -27.50 -13.34 11.25
N SER A 3 -27.11 -14.15 12.22
CA SER A 3 -26.10 -15.22 12.10
C SER A 3 -26.62 -16.37 11.23
N SER A 4 -26.84 -16.16 9.94
CA SER A 4 -27.03 -17.26 9.00
C SER A 4 -25.69 -17.74 8.47
N SER A 5 -25.53 -19.04 8.29
CA SER A 5 -24.33 -19.66 7.69
C SER A 5 -23.90 -19.00 6.37
N ALA A 6 -24.84 -18.47 5.61
CA ALA A 6 -24.60 -17.73 4.36
C ALA A 6 -23.81 -16.41 4.53
N ALA A 7 -23.79 -15.79 5.71
CA ALA A 7 -23.01 -14.56 5.94
C ALA A 7 -21.54 -14.86 6.20
N SER A 8 -21.19 -16.05 6.71
CA SER A 8 -19.80 -16.46 6.94
C SER A 8 -19.04 -16.73 5.64
N ASP A 9 -19.74 -17.05 4.55
CA ASP A 9 -19.15 -17.38 3.26
C ASP A 9 -18.81 -16.11 2.43
N VAL A 10 -19.43 -14.97 2.79
CA VAL A 10 -19.22 -13.68 2.10
C VAL A 10 -18.01 -12.94 2.64
N TYR A 11 -17.79 -12.96 3.94
CA TYR A 11 -16.72 -12.21 4.58
C TYR A 11 -16.21 -12.85 5.87
N LYS A 12 -14.92 -12.59 6.19
CA LYS A 12 -14.30 -12.95 7.47
C LYS A 12 -14.19 -11.72 8.36
N ARG A 13 -14.81 -11.75 9.54
CA ARG A 13 -14.69 -10.67 10.52
C ARG A 13 -13.26 -10.50 11.02
N GLN A 14 -12.85 -9.25 11.13
CA GLN A 14 -11.60 -8.83 11.77
C GLN A 14 -11.94 -7.84 12.90
N GLY A 15 -12.19 -8.38 14.09
CA GLY A 15 -12.68 -7.59 15.21
C GLY A 15 -14.15 -7.19 15.07
N LYS A 16 -14.55 -6.10 15.73
CA LYS A 16 -15.95 -5.68 15.85
C LYS A 16 -16.47 -4.94 14.61
N TYR A 17 -15.63 -4.16 13.96
CA TYR A 17 -16.03 -3.18 12.95
C TYR A 17 -15.45 -3.42 11.56
N LYS A 18 -14.61 -4.44 11.40
CA LYS A 18 -13.87 -4.72 10.16
C LYS A 18 -14.15 -6.13 9.65
N ALA A 19 -14.07 -6.32 8.34
CA ALA A 19 -14.15 -7.63 7.71
C ALA A 19 -13.38 -7.65 6.39
N LYS A 20 -12.88 -8.81 5.99
CA LYS A 20 -12.35 -9.08 4.65
C LYS A 20 -13.36 -9.86 3.85
N ILE A 21 -13.62 -9.44 2.61
CA ILE A 21 -14.49 -10.18 1.68
C ILE A 21 -13.75 -11.45 1.25
N SER A 22 -14.47 -12.57 1.19
CA SER A 22 -13.87 -13.85 0.77
C SER A 22 -13.61 -13.90 -0.74
N ASP A 23 -12.56 -14.63 -1.14
CA ASP A 23 -12.23 -14.81 -2.56
C ASP A 23 -13.34 -15.58 -3.28
N GLU A 24 -13.95 -16.55 -2.63
CA GLU A 24 -15.08 -17.33 -3.16
C GLU A 24 -16.26 -16.42 -3.53
N TYR A 25 -16.58 -15.46 -2.65
CA TYR A 25 -17.63 -14.48 -2.95
C TYR A 25 -17.24 -13.57 -4.11
N MET A 26 -16.00 -13.08 -4.16
CA MET A 26 -15.52 -12.25 -5.26
C MET A 26 -15.61 -13.00 -6.60
N GLN A 27 -15.27 -14.28 -6.65
CA GLN A 27 -15.42 -15.08 -7.85
C GLN A 27 -16.89 -15.29 -8.24
N SER A 28 -17.78 -15.49 -7.27
CA SER A 28 -19.21 -15.70 -7.54
C SER A 28 -19.90 -14.49 -8.18
N VAL A 29 -19.41 -13.27 -7.90
CA VAL A 29 -19.99 -12.02 -8.43
C VAL A 29 -19.28 -11.48 -9.67
N LYS A 30 -18.19 -12.11 -10.10
CA LYS A 30 -17.33 -11.64 -11.21
C LYS A 30 -18.07 -11.42 -12.53
N ASN A 31 -19.11 -12.21 -12.77
CA ASN A 31 -19.91 -12.16 -14.00
C ASN A 31 -21.19 -11.33 -13.85
N ASN A 32 -21.42 -10.69 -12.70
CA ASN A 32 -22.55 -9.81 -12.51
C ASN A 32 -22.41 -8.54 -13.37
N GLU A 33 -23.54 -7.93 -13.71
CA GLU A 33 -23.53 -6.64 -14.39
C GLU A 33 -22.81 -5.57 -13.55
N ASN A 34 -21.90 -4.85 -14.18
CA ASN A 34 -21.15 -3.78 -13.52
C ASN A 34 -22.04 -2.59 -13.19
N GLY A 35 -21.90 -2.09 -11.97
CA GLY A 35 -22.48 -0.81 -11.58
C GLY A 35 -21.78 0.39 -12.26
N LYS A 36 -22.31 1.57 -12.04
CA LYS A 36 -21.69 2.82 -12.52
C LYS A 36 -20.54 3.23 -11.61
N LEU A 37 -19.37 3.45 -12.18
CA LEU A 37 -18.18 3.93 -11.47
C LEU A 37 -18.14 5.45 -11.46
N ILE A 38 -18.00 6.06 -10.29
CA ILE A 38 -17.77 7.49 -10.11
C ILE A 38 -16.39 7.68 -9.48
N LEU A 39 -15.47 8.28 -10.21
CA LEU A 39 -14.13 8.59 -9.74
C LEU A 39 -14.08 9.99 -9.11
N VAL A 40 -13.66 10.08 -7.85
CA VAL A 40 -13.38 11.35 -7.17
C VAL A 40 -11.86 11.52 -7.08
N THR A 41 -11.35 12.54 -7.77
CA THR A 41 -9.92 12.83 -7.86
C THR A 41 -9.62 14.31 -7.72
N ALA A 42 -8.35 14.68 -7.69
CA ALA A 42 -7.88 16.06 -7.71
C ALA A 42 -6.70 16.20 -8.68
N ILE A 43 -6.58 17.37 -9.29
CA ILE A 43 -5.55 17.65 -10.31
C ILE A 43 -4.17 17.76 -9.66
N ASN A 44 -4.05 18.57 -8.58
CA ASN A 44 -2.80 18.83 -7.89
C ASN A 44 -2.91 18.52 -6.40
N PRO A 45 -1.85 17.98 -5.76
CA PRO A 45 -1.81 17.86 -4.32
C PRO A 45 -1.61 19.24 -3.67
N THR A 46 -2.25 19.46 -2.51
CA THR A 46 -2.05 20.63 -1.67
C THR A 46 -1.62 20.24 -0.25
N PRO A 47 -0.91 21.12 0.49
CA PRO A 47 -0.51 20.80 1.86
C PRO A 47 -1.67 20.49 2.81
N ALA A 48 -2.82 21.16 2.60
CA ALA A 48 -4.02 20.97 3.42
C ALA A 48 -4.86 19.74 3.02
N GLY A 49 -4.54 19.10 1.89
CA GLY A 49 -5.37 18.08 1.26
C GLY A 49 -6.50 18.67 0.41
N GLU A 50 -7.06 17.88 -0.51
CA GLU A 50 -8.06 18.34 -1.49
C GLU A 50 -9.48 17.86 -1.16
N GLY A 51 -9.66 17.19 -0.03
CA GLY A 51 -10.98 16.71 0.42
C GLY A 51 -11.55 15.53 -0.37
N LYS A 52 -10.73 14.81 -1.15
CA LYS A 52 -11.19 13.66 -1.95
C LYS A 52 -12.01 12.64 -1.14
N THR A 53 -11.50 12.23 0.00
CA THR A 53 -12.17 11.26 0.87
C THR A 53 -13.47 11.82 1.44
N THR A 54 -13.46 13.06 1.93
CA THR A 54 -14.65 13.73 2.46
C THR A 54 -15.75 13.86 1.41
N VAL A 55 -15.39 14.25 0.19
CA VAL A 55 -16.33 14.33 -0.94
C VAL A 55 -16.86 12.96 -1.31
N THR A 56 -16.02 11.93 -1.36
CA THR A 56 -16.43 10.56 -1.68
C THR A 56 -17.43 10.01 -0.65
N VAL A 57 -17.15 10.21 0.64
CA VAL A 57 -18.05 9.77 1.72
C VAL A 57 -19.37 10.55 1.67
N GLY A 58 -19.30 11.88 1.53
CA GLY A 58 -20.50 12.72 1.42
C GLY A 58 -21.36 12.38 0.20
N LEU A 59 -20.75 12.10 -0.95
CA LEU A 59 -21.45 11.65 -2.14
C LEU A 59 -22.16 10.31 -1.92
N GLY A 60 -21.48 9.33 -1.31
CA GLY A 60 -22.07 8.04 -0.97
C GLY A 60 -23.27 8.18 -0.03
N GLN A 61 -23.17 9.02 1.01
CA GLN A 61 -24.28 9.34 1.91
C GLN A 61 -25.45 10.00 1.15
N ALA A 62 -25.17 10.94 0.26
CA ALA A 62 -26.20 11.59 -0.55
C ALA A 62 -26.92 10.60 -1.48
N MET A 63 -26.18 9.70 -2.13
CA MET A 63 -26.75 8.64 -2.96
C MET A 63 -27.69 7.73 -2.16
N CYS A 64 -27.27 7.31 -0.95
CA CYS A 64 -28.12 6.52 -0.08
C CYS A 64 -29.40 7.27 0.34
N LYS A 65 -29.33 8.57 0.66
CA LYS A 65 -30.51 9.41 0.96
C LYS A 65 -31.47 9.51 -0.23
N LEU A 66 -30.96 9.46 -1.44
CA LEU A 66 -31.76 9.43 -2.66
C LEU A 66 -32.26 8.02 -3.03
N GLY A 67 -32.13 7.05 -2.13
CA GLY A 67 -32.58 5.68 -2.35
C GLY A 67 -31.75 4.88 -3.36
N LYS A 68 -30.56 5.35 -3.72
CA LYS A 68 -29.64 4.64 -4.62
C LYS A 68 -28.79 3.63 -3.85
N LYS A 69 -28.54 2.47 -4.46
CA LYS A 69 -27.57 1.50 -3.94
C LYS A 69 -26.16 2.00 -4.31
N ALA A 70 -25.38 2.40 -3.33
CA ALA A 70 -24.03 2.90 -3.53
C ALA A 70 -23.04 2.18 -2.59
N VAL A 71 -21.86 1.88 -3.11
CA VAL A 71 -20.71 1.38 -2.35
C VAL A 71 -19.60 2.42 -2.45
N ILE A 72 -19.01 2.76 -1.32
CA ILE A 72 -17.90 3.69 -1.25
C ILE A 72 -16.61 2.87 -1.23
N ALA A 73 -15.74 3.09 -2.22
CA ALA A 73 -14.40 2.53 -2.25
C ALA A 73 -13.40 3.63 -1.89
N LEU A 74 -12.71 3.46 -0.78
CA LEU A 74 -11.70 4.40 -0.29
C LEU A 74 -10.32 3.75 -0.34
N ARG A 75 -9.31 4.59 -0.46
CA ARG A 75 -7.94 4.16 -0.26
C ARG A 75 -7.72 3.78 1.20
N GLU A 76 -6.99 2.69 1.44
CA GLU A 76 -6.63 2.27 2.80
C GLU A 76 -5.85 3.37 3.52
N PRO A 77 -6.20 3.69 4.78
CA PRO A 77 -5.50 4.66 5.58
C PRO A 77 -4.11 4.16 6.00
N SER A 78 -3.16 5.08 6.08
CA SER A 78 -1.83 4.85 6.63
C SER A 78 -1.66 5.66 7.93
N LEU A 79 -0.56 5.45 8.66
CA LEU A 79 -0.23 6.28 9.83
C LEU A 79 0.08 7.74 9.48
N GLY A 80 0.26 8.08 8.21
CA GLY A 80 0.51 9.44 7.74
C GLY A 80 -0.45 10.51 8.25
N PRO A 81 -1.78 10.27 8.38
CA PRO A 81 -2.72 11.21 8.96
C PRO A 81 -2.50 11.49 10.45
N CYS A 82 -1.97 10.53 11.20
CA CYS A 82 -1.68 10.69 12.64
C CYS A 82 -0.36 11.41 12.88
N PHE A 83 0.54 11.42 11.90
CA PHE A 83 1.85 12.03 11.97
C PHE A 83 2.26 12.62 10.62
N GLY A 84 2.04 13.92 10.44
CA GLY A 84 2.42 14.64 9.21
C GLY A 84 1.26 15.30 8.49
N ILE A 85 1.56 15.89 7.33
CA ILE A 85 0.60 16.62 6.50
C ILE A 85 0.02 15.65 5.45
N LYS A 86 -0.81 14.72 5.88
CA LYS A 86 -1.57 13.88 4.96
C LYS A 86 -3.03 13.86 5.39
N GLY A 87 -3.94 14.10 4.46
CA GLY A 87 -5.38 14.07 4.74
C GLY A 87 -5.81 12.73 5.31
N GLY A 88 -6.75 12.76 6.27
CA GLY A 88 -7.34 11.56 6.88
C GLY A 88 -8.04 10.70 5.82
N ALA A 89 -7.92 9.38 5.93
CA ALA A 89 -8.59 8.46 5.03
C ALA A 89 -10.05 8.17 5.42
N ALA A 90 -10.50 8.66 6.58
CA ALA A 90 -11.85 8.44 7.10
C ALA A 90 -12.85 9.55 6.73
N GLY A 91 -12.43 10.61 6.01
CA GLY A 91 -13.27 11.77 5.74
C GLY A 91 -13.21 12.82 6.85
N GLY A 92 -14.21 13.69 6.96
CA GLY A 92 -14.26 14.76 7.97
C GLY A 92 -15.65 15.33 8.17
N GLY A 93 -15.86 16.00 9.31
CA GLY A 93 -17.14 16.55 9.70
C GLY A 93 -18.23 15.47 9.76
N TYR A 94 -19.36 15.71 9.12
CA TYR A 94 -20.46 14.74 9.00
C TYR A 94 -20.25 13.69 7.89
N ALA A 95 -19.30 13.90 6.99
CA ALA A 95 -18.93 12.96 5.94
C ALA A 95 -17.73 12.11 6.39
N GLN A 96 -17.96 11.23 7.36
CA GLN A 96 -16.90 10.47 8.03
C GLN A 96 -17.27 8.99 8.16
N VAL A 97 -16.26 8.13 7.98
CA VAL A 97 -16.36 6.69 8.30
C VAL A 97 -15.91 6.47 9.74
N VAL A 98 -16.71 5.74 10.50
CA VAL A 98 -16.45 5.45 11.91
C VAL A 98 -16.32 3.93 12.15
N PRO A 99 -15.51 3.49 13.11
CA PRO A 99 -14.66 4.26 14.03
C PRO A 99 -13.38 4.76 13.35
N MET A 100 -13.11 6.05 13.46
CA MET A 100 -11.99 6.69 12.75
C MET A 100 -10.62 6.23 13.28
N GLU A 101 -10.49 6.07 14.58
CA GLU A 101 -9.27 5.65 15.24
C GLU A 101 -8.82 4.26 14.76
N ASP A 102 -9.72 3.29 14.75
CA ASP A 102 -9.44 1.93 14.27
C ASP A 102 -9.05 1.90 12.79
N LEU A 103 -9.63 2.83 11.99
CA LEU A 103 -9.32 2.92 10.57
C LEU A 103 -7.94 3.53 10.31
N ASN A 104 -7.55 4.56 11.06
CA ASN A 104 -6.31 5.30 10.81
C ASN A 104 -5.09 4.67 11.46
N LEU A 105 -5.23 3.89 12.53
CA LEU A 105 -4.09 3.37 13.27
C LEU A 105 -3.56 2.05 12.71
N HIS A 106 -4.40 1.10 12.44
CA HIS A 106 -3.96 -0.18 11.87
C HIS A 106 -5.17 -0.97 11.34
N PHE A 107 -5.56 -0.70 10.10
CA PHE A 107 -6.86 -1.16 9.59
C PHE A 107 -6.94 -2.68 9.43
N THR A 108 -6.18 -3.25 8.50
CA THR A 108 -6.28 -4.68 8.15
C THR A 108 -4.99 -5.47 8.35
N GLY A 109 -3.87 -4.81 8.63
CA GLY A 109 -2.54 -5.40 8.70
C GLY A 109 -1.84 -5.52 7.34
N ASP A 110 -2.48 -5.13 6.25
CA ASP A 110 -1.91 -5.25 4.90
C ASP A 110 -0.68 -4.35 4.73
N PHE A 111 -0.67 -3.15 5.30
CA PHE A 111 0.53 -2.30 5.30
C PHE A 111 1.71 -2.91 6.03
N HIS A 112 1.48 -3.62 7.12
CA HIS A 112 2.55 -4.36 7.79
C HIS A 112 3.11 -5.46 6.89
N ALA A 113 2.27 -6.21 6.21
CA ALA A 113 2.68 -7.25 5.27
C ALA A 113 3.47 -6.66 4.09
N ILE A 114 2.99 -5.56 3.51
CA ILE A 114 3.66 -4.86 2.40
C ILE A 114 5.00 -4.28 2.84
N THR A 115 5.06 -3.64 4.01
CA THR A 115 6.31 -3.12 4.59
C THR A 115 7.32 -4.24 4.78
N SER A 116 6.89 -5.39 5.30
CA SER A 116 7.74 -6.55 5.52
C SER A 116 8.28 -7.12 4.21
N ALA A 117 7.42 -7.28 3.19
CA ALA A 117 7.81 -7.77 1.88
C ALA A 117 8.79 -6.82 1.17
N ASN A 118 8.50 -5.52 1.20
CA ASN A 118 9.37 -4.50 0.60
C ASN A 118 10.75 -4.49 1.26
N ASN A 119 10.80 -4.51 2.59
CA ASN A 119 12.06 -4.45 3.31
C ASN A 119 12.83 -5.78 3.22
N LEU A 120 12.14 -6.91 3.08
CA LEU A 120 12.78 -8.19 2.78
C LEU A 120 13.53 -8.14 1.43
N LEU A 121 12.90 -7.64 0.36
CA LEU A 121 13.54 -7.51 -0.95
C LEU A 121 14.78 -6.60 -0.86
N ALA A 122 14.68 -5.45 -0.19
CA ALA A 122 15.81 -4.57 0.03
C ALA A 122 16.95 -5.24 0.82
N ALA A 123 16.60 -6.04 1.83
CA ALA A 123 17.59 -6.77 2.64
C ALA A 123 18.26 -7.90 1.85
N VAL A 124 17.50 -8.62 1.01
CA VAL A 124 18.06 -9.67 0.13
C VAL A 124 19.03 -9.06 -0.88
N MET A 125 18.70 -7.92 -1.48
CA MET A 125 19.61 -7.19 -2.39
C MET A 125 20.92 -6.78 -1.68
N ASP A 126 20.82 -6.23 -0.46
CA ASP A 126 22.02 -5.85 0.32
C ASP A 126 22.86 -7.07 0.68
N ASN A 127 22.20 -8.17 1.07
CA ASN A 127 22.89 -9.42 1.38
C ASN A 127 23.57 -10.00 0.12
N HIS A 128 22.93 -9.91 -1.05
CA HIS A 128 23.54 -10.32 -2.32
C HIS A 128 24.85 -9.56 -2.60
N MET A 129 24.83 -8.24 -2.44
CA MET A 129 26.03 -7.42 -2.61
C MET A 129 27.12 -7.79 -1.59
N HIS A 130 26.74 -8.10 -0.36
CA HIS A 130 27.67 -8.49 0.70
C HIS A 130 28.29 -9.87 0.45
N GLN A 131 27.53 -10.82 -0.09
CA GLN A 131 27.92 -12.22 -0.31
C GLN A 131 28.59 -12.48 -1.68
N GLY A 132 29.23 -11.48 -2.25
CA GLY A 132 30.03 -11.66 -3.46
C GLY A 132 29.49 -10.97 -4.70
N ASN A 133 28.28 -10.41 -4.67
CA ASN A 133 27.74 -9.55 -5.72
C ASN A 133 27.87 -10.14 -7.14
N THR A 134 27.44 -11.37 -7.35
CA THR A 134 27.57 -12.05 -8.63
C THR A 134 26.82 -11.35 -9.77
N LEU A 135 25.77 -10.59 -9.47
CA LEU A 135 25.05 -9.75 -10.43
C LEU A 135 25.74 -8.43 -10.72
N ARG A 136 26.89 -8.16 -10.05
CA ARG A 136 27.69 -6.95 -10.24
C ARG A 136 26.90 -5.66 -10.04
N ILE A 137 25.98 -5.64 -9.05
CA ILE A 137 25.17 -4.46 -8.69
C ILE A 137 26.11 -3.30 -8.36
N ASP A 138 25.86 -2.14 -8.97
CA ASP A 138 26.54 -0.90 -8.61
C ASP A 138 25.88 -0.29 -7.37
N PRO A 139 26.56 -0.18 -6.21
CA PRO A 139 26.00 0.38 -5.00
C PRO A 139 25.48 1.82 -5.11
N LYS A 140 25.96 2.56 -6.13
CA LYS A 140 25.50 3.93 -6.41
C LYS A 140 24.26 3.98 -7.31
N ARG A 141 23.82 2.85 -7.82
CA ARG A 141 22.70 2.75 -8.76
C ARG A 141 21.57 1.86 -8.28
N ILE A 142 21.40 1.79 -6.98
CA ILE A 142 20.25 1.15 -6.35
C ILE A 142 19.06 2.10 -6.43
N VAL A 143 17.94 1.63 -7.00
CA VAL A 143 16.71 2.41 -7.17
C VAL A 143 15.61 1.98 -6.23
N PHE A 144 15.67 0.74 -5.72
CA PHE A 144 14.69 0.20 -4.80
C PHE A 144 15.01 0.61 -3.37
N LYS A 145 14.08 1.29 -2.71
CA LYS A 145 14.23 1.82 -1.36
C LYS A 145 13.47 1.00 -0.33
N ARG A 146 13.92 1.06 0.91
CA ARG A 146 13.13 0.59 2.06
C ARG A 146 11.89 1.43 2.25
N CYS A 147 10.91 0.90 2.98
CA CYS A 147 9.72 1.65 3.31
C CYS A 147 9.39 1.58 4.80
N LEU A 148 8.64 2.58 5.24
CA LEU A 148 8.10 2.70 6.58
C LEU A 148 6.70 3.31 6.47
N ASP A 149 5.73 2.82 7.24
CA ASP A 149 4.37 3.39 7.18
C ASP A 149 4.28 4.70 7.98
N MET A 150 5.18 5.63 7.67
CA MET A 150 5.26 6.94 8.29
C MET A 150 5.93 7.94 7.33
N ASN A 151 5.47 9.20 7.35
CA ASN A 151 6.13 10.30 6.66
C ASN A 151 7.24 10.90 7.56
N ASP A 152 8.41 10.29 7.53
CA ASP A 152 9.56 10.81 8.24
C ASP A 152 10.55 11.47 7.27
N ARG A 153 10.65 12.81 7.36
CA ARG A 153 11.56 13.58 6.49
C ARG A 153 13.03 13.31 6.76
N VAL A 154 13.39 12.93 7.97
CA VAL A 154 14.76 12.64 8.37
C VAL A 154 15.27 11.36 7.70
N LEU A 155 14.39 10.40 7.44
CA LEU A 155 14.71 9.13 6.81
C LEU A 155 14.72 9.18 5.27
N ARG A 156 14.47 10.34 4.64
CA ARG A 156 14.46 10.46 3.18
C ARG A 156 15.84 10.34 2.54
N ASN A 157 16.86 10.76 3.28
CA ASN A 157 18.26 10.67 2.86
C ASN A 157 19.10 10.24 4.07
N ILE A 158 19.58 9.01 4.04
CA ILE A 158 20.37 8.40 5.12
C ILE A 158 21.59 7.70 4.52
N ILE A 159 22.55 7.37 5.36
CA ILE A 159 23.66 6.49 5.02
C ILE A 159 23.37 5.13 5.65
N VAL A 160 23.42 4.07 4.84
CA VAL A 160 23.30 2.69 5.29
C VAL A 160 24.64 1.96 5.16
N GLY A 161 24.81 0.84 5.86
CA GLY A 161 26.03 0.03 5.81
C GLY A 161 27.25 0.70 6.45
N MET A 162 27.05 1.74 7.27
CA MET A 162 28.11 2.43 7.98
C MET A 162 28.48 1.64 9.24
N GLY A 163 29.69 1.14 9.29
CA GLY A 163 30.16 0.36 10.44
C GLY A 163 31.28 -0.59 10.07
N LYS A 164 31.23 -1.82 10.57
CA LYS A 164 32.24 -2.86 10.31
C LYS A 164 31.99 -3.54 8.96
N LYS A 165 32.95 -4.32 8.49
CA LYS A 165 32.86 -5.09 7.24
C LYS A 165 31.57 -5.96 7.15
N GLY A 166 31.06 -6.45 8.28
CA GLY A 166 29.82 -7.24 8.33
C GLY A 166 28.53 -6.43 8.19
N ASP A 167 28.58 -5.09 8.23
CA ASP A 167 27.39 -4.23 8.22
C ASP A 167 26.92 -3.86 6.81
N GLY A 168 27.54 -4.46 5.79
CA GLY A 168 27.18 -4.27 4.38
C GLY A 168 28.02 -3.22 3.64
N VAL A 169 27.51 -2.76 2.49
CA VAL A 169 28.17 -1.78 1.65
C VAL A 169 27.65 -0.38 1.98
N MET A 170 28.56 0.51 2.37
CA MET A 170 28.19 1.89 2.71
C MET A 170 27.71 2.65 1.45
N ARG A 171 26.49 3.20 1.55
CA ARG A 171 25.89 4.00 0.47
C ARG A 171 24.82 4.95 1.00
N GLN A 172 24.44 5.91 0.16
CA GLN A 172 23.23 6.69 0.40
C GLN A 172 22.00 5.85 0.10
N ASP A 173 20.98 5.96 0.94
CA ASP A 173 19.68 5.32 0.79
C ASP A 173 18.59 6.24 1.38
N GLY A 174 17.38 5.74 1.53
CA GLY A 174 16.28 6.44 2.17
C GLY A 174 15.06 5.55 2.32
N PHE A 175 14.09 6.03 3.09
CA PHE A 175 12.80 5.38 3.26
C PHE A 175 11.72 6.12 2.48
N VAL A 176 10.87 5.36 1.81
CA VAL A 176 9.59 5.85 1.27
C VAL A 176 8.46 5.44 2.20
N ILE A 177 7.34 6.14 2.15
CA ILE A 177 6.15 5.68 2.89
C ILE A 177 5.59 4.42 2.23
N THR A 178 5.13 3.45 3.01
CA THR A 178 4.66 2.14 2.51
C THR A 178 3.61 2.27 1.41
N VAL A 179 2.70 3.22 1.49
CA VAL A 179 1.68 3.47 0.45
C VAL A 179 2.23 3.94 -0.89
N ALA A 180 3.46 4.42 -0.94
CA ALA A 180 4.16 4.84 -2.16
C ALA A 180 5.15 3.78 -2.65
N SER A 181 5.23 2.62 -2.00
CA SER A 181 6.09 1.52 -2.45
C SER A 181 5.56 0.90 -3.74
N GLU A 182 6.47 0.41 -4.57
CA GLU A 182 6.13 -0.29 -5.80
C GLU A 182 5.36 -1.59 -5.51
N ILE A 183 5.69 -2.29 -4.42
CA ILE A 183 4.96 -3.49 -3.99
C ILE A 183 3.49 -3.18 -3.69
N MET A 184 3.19 -2.05 -3.05
CA MET A 184 1.79 -1.63 -2.84
C MET A 184 1.07 -1.37 -4.16
N ALA A 185 1.71 -0.68 -5.10
CA ALA A 185 1.13 -0.43 -6.41
C ALA A 185 0.85 -1.72 -7.18
N ILE A 186 1.79 -2.67 -7.15
CA ILE A 186 1.64 -3.99 -7.77
C ILE A 186 0.49 -4.76 -7.13
N LEU A 187 0.41 -4.82 -5.80
CA LEU A 187 -0.68 -5.50 -5.11
C LEU A 187 -2.06 -4.94 -5.49
N CYS A 188 -2.17 -3.61 -5.61
CA CYS A 188 -3.43 -2.96 -6.02
C CYS A 188 -3.83 -3.23 -7.46
N LEU A 189 -2.90 -3.58 -8.34
CA LEU A 189 -3.12 -3.78 -9.77
C LEU A 189 -3.14 -5.25 -10.18
N ALA A 190 -2.67 -6.16 -9.33
CA ALA A 190 -2.63 -7.58 -9.61
C ALA A 190 -4.05 -8.16 -9.64
N THR A 191 -4.30 -9.03 -10.60
CA THR A 191 -5.60 -9.68 -10.82
C THR A 191 -5.72 -11.02 -10.10
N ASP A 192 -4.59 -11.69 -9.87
CA ASP A 192 -4.48 -12.96 -9.15
C ASP A 192 -3.05 -13.19 -8.65
N ILE A 193 -2.82 -14.29 -7.97
CA ILE A 193 -1.52 -14.63 -7.36
C ILE A 193 -0.42 -14.81 -8.43
N LYS A 194 -0.76 -15.36 -9.58
CA LYS A 194 0.22 -15.58 -10.66
C LYS A 194 0.64 -14.25 -11.28
N ASP A 195 -0.31 -13.38 -11.59
CA ASP A 195 -0.04 -12.00 -12.07
C ASP A 195 0.76 -11.21 -11.03
N LEU A 196 0.44 -11.37 -9.74
CA LEU A 196 1.21 -10.77 -8.65
C LEU A 196 2.68 -11.21 -8.68
N GLN A 197 2.96 -12.52 -8.79
CA GLN A 197 4.32 -13.03 -8.88
C GLN A 197 5.07 -12.51 -10.10
N GLU A 198 4.42 -12.52 -11.27
CA GLU A 198 5.02 -12.03 -12.51
C GLU A 198 5.36 -10.54 -12.44
N ARG A 199 4.52 -9.72 -11.82
CA ARG A 199 4.78 -8.29 -11.62
C ARG A 199 5.89 -8.04 -10.61
N LEU A 200 5.89 -8.74 -9.48
CA LEU A 200 6.93 -8.64 -8.46
C LEU A 200 8.30 -9.03 -9.01
N SER A 201 8.38 -10.08 -9.82
CA SER A 201 9.65 -10.53 -10.42
C SER A 201 10.27 -9.47 -11.34
N ARG A 202 9.47 -8.60 -11.95
CA ARG A 202 9.92 -7.55 -12.87
C ARG A 202 10.35 -6.25 -12.19
N ILE A 203 10.22 -6.12 -10.88
CA ILE A 203 10.68 -4.94 -10.15
C ILE A 203 12.18 -4.74 -10.42
N ILE A 204 12.55 -3.58 -10.92
CA ILE A 204 13.96 -3.19 -11.06
C ILE A 204 14.45 -2.72 -9.70
N VAL A 205 15.39 -3.44 -9.11
CA VAL A 205 15.94 -3.10 -7.79
C VAL A 205 17.20 -2.23 -7.88
N ALA A 206 17.99 -2.43 -8.93
CA ALA A 206 19.25 -1.74 -9.14
C ALA A 206 19.67 -1.80 -10.62
N TYR A 207 20.77 -1.15 -10.93
CA TYR A 207 21.53 -1.38 -12.17
C TYR A 207 22.91 -1.94 -11.83
N ASN A 208 23.42 -2.82 -12.70
CA ASN A 208 24.76 -3.34 -12.57
C ASN A 208 25.81 -2.35 -13.15
N VAL A 209 27.09 -2.69 -13.03
CA VAL A 209 28.19 -1.85 -13.52
C VAL A 209 28.21 -1.70 -15.05
N ASP A 210 27.51 -2.56 -15.78
CA ASP A 210 27.36 -2.53 -17.24
C ASP A 210 26.11 -1.77 -17.70
N ASN A 211 25.42 -1.10 -16.78
CA ASN A 211 24.16 -0.36 -16.97
C ASN A 211 22.93 -1.24 -17.28
N GLU A 212 22.98 -2.51 -17.02
CA GLU A 212 21.85 -3.40 -17.20
C GLU A 212 20.95 -3.41 -15.96
N PRO A 213 19.62 -3.48 -16.10
CA PRO A 213 18.71 -3.56 -14.97
C PRO A 213 18.84 -4.90 -14.26
N VAL A 214 18.85 -4.86 -12.93
CA VAL A 214 18.77 -6.03 -12.06
C VAL A 214 17.35 -6.08 -11.50
N THR A 215 16.67 -7.21 -11.68
CA THR A 215 15.29 -7.41 -11.25
C THR A 215 15.20 -8.24 -9.98
N ALA A 216 14.01 -8.27 -9.38
CA ALA A 216 13.73 -9.05 -8.17
C ALA A 216 13.60 -10.56 -8.42
N GLY A 217 13.35 -10.97 -9.69
CA GLY A 217 13.17 -12.36 -10.12
C GLY A 217 14.41 -13.03 -10.66
#